data_c40071674c20f367632094fcb61090d3
#
_entry.id   c40071674c20f367632094fcb61090d3
#
_cell.length_a   1.000
_cell.length_b   1.000
_cell.length_c   1.000
_cell.angle_alpha   90.00
_cell.angle_beta   90.00
_cell.angle_gamma   90.00
#
_symmetry.space_group_name_H-M   'P 1'
#
loop_
_entity.id
_entity.type
_entity.pdbx_description
1 polymer ?
#
loop_
_entity_poly.entity_id
_entity_poly.type
_entity_poly.pdbx_seq_one_letter_code
_entity_poly.pdbx_strand_id
1 'polypeptide(L)'
;MLICTLPFFIMTADKPLALITNDDGINSHFLRVLIEEASEIFETIVCAPDGERSWIGHAISRHAKLRTQEQKGFPAKVYSLNGTPADCVNFAIGNILTRVPDIVISGINLGYNITLPMILSSGTVGAALEGSLLGIRSFASSMALPVESFEEIRQSVGNVKGRI
;
A
#
# COMPACT_ATOMS: atom_id res chain seq x y z
N MET A 1 12.04 -20.34 -52.01
CA MET A 1 11.21 -19.46 -51.14
C MET A 1 11.57 -19.82 -49.70
N LEU A 2 12.51 -19.08 -49.12
CA LEU A 2 13.00 -19.30 -47.73
C LEU A 2 12.07 -18.52 -46.80
N ILE A 3 11.29 -19.23 -45.98
CA ILE A 3 10.50 -18.63 -44.92
C ILE A 3 11.45 -18.53 -43.69
N CYS A 4 11.96 -17.34 -43.45
CA CYS A 4 12.70 -17.03 -42.24
C CYS A 4 11.70 -16.89 -41.09
N THR A 5 11.55 -17.94 -40.28
CA THR A 5 10.83 -17.85 -38.99
C THR A 5 11.75 -17.22 -37.98
N LEU A 6 11.60 -15.92 -37.75
CA LEU A 6 12.20 -15.24 -36.60
C LEU A 6 11.63 -15.88 -35.32
N PRO A 7 12.48 -16.30 -34.35
CA PRO A 7 11.97 -16.74 -33.06
C PRO A 7 11.28 -15.58 -32.38
N PHE A 8 10.01 -15.75 -32.07
CA PHE A 8 9.26 -14.84 -31.21
C PHE A 8 9.90 -14.91 -29.81
N PHE A 9 10.83 -14.01 -29.53
CA PHE A 9 11.34 -13.83 -28.19
C PHE A 9 10.21 -13.26 -27.36
N ILE A 10 9.52 -14.11 -26.61
CA ILE A 10 8.68 -13.67 -25.49
C ILE A 10 9.68 -13.12 -24.47
N MET A 11 9.90 -11.82 -24.48
CA MET A 11 10.50 -11.12 -23.37
C MET A 11 9.47 -11.21 -22.22
N THR A 12 9.66 -12.19 -21.33
CA THR A 12 9.09 -12.12 -19.99
C THR A 12 9.85 -11.00 -19.27
N ALA A 13 9.46 -9.75 -19.51
CA ALA A 13 9.89 -8.67 -18.67
C ALA A 13 9.34 -8.99 -17.27
N ASP A 14 10.24 -9.14 -16.30
CA ASP A 14 9.83 -9.29 -14.90
C ASP A 14 8.89 -8.14 -14.55
N LYS A 15 7.78 -8.46 -13.88
CA LYS A 15 6.83 -7.42 -13.43
C LYS A 15 7.59 -6.36 -12.63
N PRO A 16 7.31 -5.05 -12.82
CA PRO A 16 7.89 -4.03 -11.97
C PRO A 16 7.46 -4.26 -10.50
N LEU A 17 8.33 -3.95 -9.55
CA LEU A 17 8.10 -4.14 -8.13
C LEU A 17 7.34 -2.96 -7.56
N ALA A 18 6.17 -3.21 -6.97
CA ALA A 18 5.41 -2.23 -6.21
C ALA A 18 5.49 -2.50 -4.71
N LEU A 19 5.83 -1.47 -3.93
CA LEU A 19 5.62 -1.45 -2.49
C LEU A 19 4.29 -0.76 -2.20
N ILE A 20 3.37 -1.47 -1.54
CA ILE A 20 2.05 -0.95 -1.17
C ILE A 20 1.97 -0.72 0.34
N THR A 21 1.36 0.38 0.72
CA THR A 21 1.04 0.74 2.11
C THR A 21 -0.28 1.52 2.19
N ASN A 22 -0.73 1.87 3.39
CA ASN A 22 -1.87 2.76 3.67
C ASN A 22 -1.77 3.36 5.07
N ASP A 23 -2.76 4.13 5.51
CA ASP A 23 -2.93 4.60 6.88
C ASP A 23 -4.17 4.04 7.60
N ASP A 24 -5.10 3.41 6.87
CA ASP A 24 -6.25 2.70 7.46
C ASP A 24 -5.87 1.40 8.16
N GLY A 25 -4.66 0.90 7.91
CA GLY A 25 -4.12 -0.32 8.50
C GLY A 25 -4.37 -1.58 7.68
N ILE A 26 -3.72 -2.67 8.11
CA ILE A 26 -3.64 -3.96 7.40
C ILE A 26 -5.00 -4.63 7.16
N ASN A 27 -6.00 -4.32 7.98
CA ASN A 27 -7.34 -4.87 7.87
C ASN A 27 -8.28 -4.06 6.96
N SER A 28 -7.79 -3.00 6.32
CA SER A 28 -8.60 -2.17 5.42
C SER A 28 -9.09 -2.98 4.23
N HIS A 29 -10.39 -2.88 3.94
CA HIS A 29 -11.00 -3.49 2.76
C HIS A 29 -10.40 -2.92 1.46
N PHE A 30 -10.19 -1.61 1.43
CA PHE A 30 -9.63 -0.93 0.25
C PHE A 30 -8.15 -1.25 0.00
N LEU A 31 -7.39 -1.56 1.06
CA LEU A 31 -6.05 -2.10 0.92
C LEU A 31 -6.09 -3.47 0.25
N ARG A 32 -7.03 -4.34 0.64
CA ARG A 32 -7.19 -5.67 0.03
C ARG A 32 -7.50 -5.57 -1.45
N VAL A 33 -8.45 -4.71 -1.84
CA VAL A 33 -8.79 -4.46 -3.24
C VAL A 33 -7.57 -3.96 -4.02
N LEU A 34 -6.83 -3.00 -3.47
CA LEU A 34 -5.61 -2.48 -4.11
C LEU A 34 -4.55 -3.58 -4.30
N ILE A 35 -4.37 -4.47 -3.33
CA ILE A 35 -3.43 -5.60 -3.43
C ILE A 35 -3.85 -6.55 -4.55
N GLU A 36 -5.12 -6.90 -4.65
CA GLU A 36 -5.65 -7.80 -5.67
C GLU A 36 -5.41 -7.22 -7.06
N GLU A 37 -5.83 -5.99 -7.32
CA GLU A 37 -5.68 -5.32 -8.61
C GLU A 37 -4.20 -5.05 -8.97
N ALA A 38 -3.40 -4.59 -8.02
CA ALA A 38 -1.99 -4.32 -8.28
C ALA A 38 -1.19 -5.58 -8.59
N SER A 39 -1.54 -6.72 -8.00
CA SER A 39 -0.86 -8.00 -8.22
C SER A 39 -1.01 -8.53 -9.66
N GLU A 40 -2.01 -8.07 -10.40
CA GLU A 40 -2.15 -8.37 -11.82
C GLU A 40 -1.04 -7.72 -12.68
N ILE A 41 -0.57 -6.54 -12.26
CA ILE A 41 0.34 -5.67 -13.02
C ILE A 41 1.77 -5.73 -12.47
N PHE A 42 1.91 -5.79 -11.14
CA PHE A 42 3.17 -5.68 -10.43
C PHE A 42 3.56 -6.97 -9.71
N GLU A 43 4.87 -7.17 -9.49
CA GLU A 43 5.34 -7.92 -8.35
C GLU A 43 5.02 -7.09 -7.10
N THR A 44 4.10 -7.57 -6.25
CA THR A 44 3.54 -6.77 -5.17
C THR A 44 4.06 -7.22 -3.81
N ILE A 45 4.61 -6.27 -3.06
CA ILE A 45 4.95 -6.44 -1.64
C ILE A 45 4.25 -5.36 -0.84
N VAL A 46 3.66 -5.75 0.29
CA VAL A 46 2.86 -4.86 1.13
C VAL A 46 3.50 -4.77 2.51
N CYS A 47 3.64 -3.55 3.00
CA CYS A 47 3.93 -3.28 4.40
C CYS A 47 2.99 -2.18 4.87
N ALA A 48 2.06 -2.51 5.76
CA ALA A 48 1.04 -1.58 6.23
C ALA A 48 0.98 -1.55 7.76
N PRO A 49 0.50 -0.46 8.37
CA PRO A 49 0.32 -0.38 9.81
C PRO A 49 -0.57 -1.50 10.34
N ASP A 50 -0.30 -1.99 11.54
CA ASP A 50 -1.08 -3.02 12.25
C ASP A 50 -2.50 -2.56 12.63
N GLY A 51 -2.77 -1.27 12.57
CA GLY A 51 -4.05 -0.61 12.77
C GLY A 51 -4.07 0.78 12.16
N GLU A 52 -5.21 1.45 12.27
CA GLU A 52 -5.44 2.79 11.75
C GLU A 52 -4.45 3.82 12.31
N ARG A 53 -3.93 4.70 11.43
CA ARG A 53 -2.98 5.78 11.71
C ARG A 53 -3.42 7.09 11.05
N SER A 54 -4.71 7.43 11.18
CA SER A 54 -5.27 8.67 10.62
C SER A 54 -4.67 9.92 11.25
N TRP A 55 -4.61 11.01 10.49
CA TRP A 55 -4.15 12.35 10.93
C TRP A 55 -2.71 12.40 11.47
N ILE A 56 -1.86 11.44 11.08
CA ILE A 56 -0.49 11.37 11.58
C ILE A 56 0.52 12.09 10.69
N GLY A 57 0.12 12.49 9.48
CA GLY A 57 1.01 13.14 8.51
C GLY A 57 2.21 12.26 8.15
N HIS A 58 3.35 12.91 7.94
CA HIS A 58 4.63 12.26 7.66
C HIS A 58 5.43 11.96 8.95
N ALA A 59 4.79 11.37 9.95
CA ALA A 59 5.46 11.04 11.21
C ALA A 59 6.35 9.80 11.08
N ILE A 60 7.53 9.84 11.69
CA ILE A 60 8.51 8.74 11.77
C ILE A 60 8.71 8.32 13.22
N SER A 61 8.69 7.03 13.50
CA SER A 61 8.90 6.43 14.82
C SER A 61 10.39 6.37 15.16
N ARG A 62 10.90 7.43 15.77
CA ARG A 62 12.34 7.59 15.98
C ARG A 62 12.93 6.68 17.08
N HIS A 63 12.14 6.35 18.09
CA HIS A 63 12.60 5.58 19.26
C HIS A 63 11.74 4.34 19.55
N ALA A 64 10.73 4.08 18.75
CA ALA A 64 9.87 2.91 18.92
C ALA A 64 10.58 1.64 18.42
N LYS A 65 10.39 0.54 19.13
CA LYS A 65 10.79 -0.78 18.64
C LYS A 65 9.77 -1.26 17.63
N LEU A 66 10.11 -1.17 16.35
CA LEU A 66 9.29 -1.67 15.28
C LEU A 66 9.27 -3.21 15.27
N ARG A 67 8.08 -3.77 15.04
CA ARG A 67 7.84 -5.22 14.94
C ARG A 67 6.96 -5.47 13.73
N THR A 68 7.34 -6.43 12.92
CA THR A 68 6.60 -6.84 11.76
C THR A 68 6.03 -8.25 11.93
N GLN A 69 4.90 -8.52 11.29
CA GLN A 69 4.29 -9.84 11.22
C GLN A 69 3.81 -10.11 9.79
N GLU A 70 4.19 -11.24 9.23
CA GLU A 70 3.70 -11.67 7.93
C GLU A 70 2.22 -12.05 8.02
N GLN A 71 1.45 -11.60 7.04
CA GLN A 71 0.02 -11.85 6.91
C GLN A 71 -0.25 -12.83 5.78
N LYS A 72 -1.14 -13.80 6.00
CA LYS A 72 -1.49 -14.83 5.01
C LYS A 72 -2.85 -14.57 4.37
N GLY A 73 -3.12 -15.23 3.24
CA GLY A 73 -4.41 -15.13 2.56
C GLY A 73 -4.52 -13.95 1.58
N PHE A 74 -3.40 -13.50 1.06
CA PHE A 74 -3.29 -12.48 0.00
C PHE A 74 -2.55 -13.04 -1.21
N PRO A 75 -2.77 -12.51 -2.43
CA PRO A 75 -2.04 -12.90 -3.63
C PRO A 75 -0.59 -12.36 -3.67
N ALA A 76 -0.18 -11.59 -2.65
CA ALA A 76 1.10 -10.93 -2.51
C ALA A 76 1.76 -11.28 -1.16
N LYS A 77 3.03 -10.90 -0.98
CA LYS A 77 3.68 -10.93 0.33
C LYS A 77 3.23 -9.71 1.13
N VAL A 78 2.58 -9.93 2.25
CA VAL A 78 1.95 -8.89 3.06
C VAL A 78 2.49 -8.93 4.49
N TYR A 79 2.88 -7.76 4.99
CA TYR A 79 3.42 -7.58 6.33
C TYR A 79 2.66 -6.46 7.05
N SER A 80 2.31 -6.69 8.30
CA SER A 80 1.88 -5.62 9.20
C SER A 80 3.06 -5.10 10.03
N LEU A 81 3.06 -3.82 10.34
CA LEU A 81 4.07 -3.14 11.15
C LEU A 81 3.40 -2.29 12.23
N ASN A 82 3.91 -2.29 13.46
CA ASN A 82 3.42 -1.43 14.55
C ASN A 82 3.93 0.02 14.44
N GLY A 83 4.12 0.50 13.22
CA GLY A 83 4.64 1.82 12.89
C GLY A 83 3.62 2.72 12.19
N THR A 84 4.11 3.87 11.74
CA THR A 84 3.38 4.80 10.88
C THR A 84 3.41 4.33 9.42
N PRO A 85 2.59 4.91 8.52
CA PRO A 85 2.69 4.63 7.09
C PRO A 85 4.09 4.91 6.50
N ALA A 86 4.74 6.00 6.91
CA ALA A 86 6.10 6.32 6.50
C ALA A 86 7.13 5.32 7.07
N ASP A 87 6.95 4.85 8.33
CA ASP A 87 7.76 3.75 8.87
C ASP A 87 7.61 2.48 8.05
N CYS A 88 6.42 2.18 7.56
CA CYS A 88 6.18 1.00 6.72
C CYS A 88 6.99 1.05 5.42
N VAL A 89 7.08 2.21 4.79
CA VAL A 89 7.91 2.42 3.59
C VAL A 89 9.40 2.22 3.93
N ASN A 90 9.90 2.90 4.94
CA ASN A 90 11.31 2.80 5.36
C ASN A 90 11.67 1.37 5.78
N PHE A 91 10.83 0.75 6.60
CA PHE A 91 11.09 -0.60 7.11
C PHE A 91 11.09 -1.62 5.97
N ALA A 92 10.14 -1.53 5.03
CA ALA A 92 10.08 -2.44 3.91
C ALA A 92 11.33 -2.33 3.02
N ILE A 93 11.74 -1.11 2.68
CA ILE A 93 12.93 -0.87 1.84
C ILE A 93 14.20 -1.38 2.53
N GLY A 94 14.33 -1.17 3.83
CA GLY A 94 15.54 -1.56 4.57
C GLY A 94 15.60 -3.02 5.02
N ASN A 95 14.45 -3.73 5.13
CA ASN A 95 14.41 -5.03 5.81
C ASN A 95 13.61 -6.13 5.08
N ILE A 96 12.71 -5.78 4.18
CA ILE A 96 11.83 -6.76 3.51
C ILE A 96 12.21 -6.94 2.04
N LEU A 97 12.43 -5.82 1.34
CA LEU A 97 12.69 -5.83 -0.09
C LEU A 97 14.13 -6.25 -0.39
N THR A 98 14.31 -7.02 -1.46
CA THR A 98 15.63 -7.44 -1.96
C THR A 98 16.19 -6.48 -3.01
N ARG A 99 15.37 -5.58 -3.53
CA ARG A 99 15.73 -4.51 -4.48
C ARG A 99 14.87 -3.28 -4.24
N VAL A 100 15.32 -2.14 -4.71
CA VAL A 100 14.54 -0.89 -4.67
C VAL A 100 13.25 -1.09 -5.47
N PRO A 101 12.06 -0.72 -4.95
CA PRO A 101 10.82 -0.84 -5.70
C PRO A 101 10.77 0.22 -6.82
N ASP A 102 10.09 -0.13 -7.91
CA ASP A 102 9.88 0.78 -9.04
C ASP A 102 8.84 1.86 -8.72
N ILE A 103 7.94 1.53 -7.76
CA ILE A 103 6.89 2.44 -7.31
C ILE A 103 6.49 2.15 -5.86
N VAL A 104 6.15 3.21 -5.12
CA VAL A 104 5.42 3.14 -3.84
C VAL A 104 3.98 3.59 -4.08
N ILE A 105 3.02 2.77 -3.67
CA ILE A 105 1.59 3.08 -3.77
C ILE A 105 1.00 3.11 -2.37
N SER A 106 0.49 4.26 -1.95
CA SER A 106 -0.15 4.44 -0.65
C SER A 106 -1.65 4.64 -0.80
N GLY A 107 -2.43 3.80 -0.16
CA GLY A 107 -3.91 3.85 -0.16
C GLY A 107 -4.54 2.45 -0.31
N ILE A 108 -5.78 2.36 -0.80
CA ILE A 108 -6.68 3.47 -1.10
C ILE A 108 -7.26 3.99 0.22
N ASN A 109 -7.01 5.27 0.54
CA ASN A 109 -7.55 5.89 1.74
C ASN A 109 -9.05 6.15 1.59
N LEU A 110 -9.82 5.82 2.61
CA LEU A 110 -11.24 6.17 2.67
C LEU A 110 -11.38 7.54 3.34
N GLY A 111 -11.49 8.59 2.56
CA GLY A 111 -11.61 9.96 3.03
C GLY A 111 -11.07 11.00 2.05
N TYR A 112 -11.12 12.26 2.47
CA TYR A 112 -10.74 13.39 1.64
C TYR A 112 -9.32 13.85 1.94
N ASN A 113 -8.49 13.99 0.89
CA ASN A 113 -7.18 14.65 0.94
C ASN A 113 -7.12 15.78 -0.10
N ILE A 114 -8.10 16.71 -0.07
CA ILE A 114 -8.33 17.73 -1.11
C ILE A 114 -7.92 19.14 -0.70
N THR A 115 -7.64 19.37 0.57
CA THR A 115 -7.15 20.67 1.05
C THR A 115 -5.75 20.56 1.60
N LEU A 116 -5.00 21.66 1.60
CA LEU A 116 -3.63 21.65 2.09
C LEU A 116 -3.48 21.12 3.54
N PRO A 117 -4.32 21.50 4.51
CA PRO A 117 -4.28 20.92 5.86
C PRO A 117 -4.51 19.40 5.87
N MET A 118 -5.45 18.89 5.07
CA MET A 118 -5.72 17.45 4.95
C MET A 118 -4.53 16.71 4.33
N ILE A 119 -3.95 17.25 3.25
CA ILE A 119 -2.76 16.68 2.60
C ILE A 119 -1.60 16.59 3.58
N LEU A 120 -1.31 17.66 4.33
CA LEU A 120 -0.18 17.71 5.27
C LEU A 120 -0.36 16.81 6.49
N SER A 121 -1.60 16.55 6.91
CA SER A 121 -1.91 15.66 8.04
C SER A 121 -2.19 14.22 7.62
N SER A 122 -2.28 13.92 6.34
CA SER A 122 -2.60 12.58 5.81
C SER A 122 -1.42 11.61 5.98
N GLY A 123 -1.67 10.47 6.61
CA GLY A 123 -0.73 9.35 6.65
C GLY A 123 -0.51 8.71 5.28
N THR A 124 -1.58 8.64 4.46
CA THR A 124 -1.51 8.15 3.07
C THR A 124 -0.54 8.99 2.23
N VAL A 125 -0.67 10.32 2.30
CA VAL A 125 0.24 11.24 1.59
C VAL A 125 1.64 11.18 2.20
N GLY A 126 1.75 11.08 3.53
CA GLY A 126 3.02 10.94 4.24
C GLY A 126 3.85 9.75 3.78
N ALA A 127 3.22 8.58 3.58
CA ALA A 127 3.91 7.41 3.06
C ALA A 127 4.40 7.58 1.61
N ALA A 128 3.59 8.17 0.74
CA ALA A 128 4.02 8.47 -0.62
C ALA A 128 5.15 9.52 -0.64
N LEU A 129 5.09 10.50 0.25
CA LEU A 129 6.16 11.48 0.42
C LEU A 129 7.47 10.81 0.85
N GLU A 130 7.41 9.85 1.78
CA GLU A 130 8.60 9.08 2.20
C GLU A 130 9.25 8.35 1.04
N GLY A 131 8.47 7.63 0.23
CA GLY A 131 8.99 6.98 -0.97
C GLY A 131 9.62 7.99 -1.94
N SER A 132 9.00 9.16 -2.13
CA SER A 132 9.54 10.23 -2.98
C SER A 132 10.85 10.80 -2.45
N LEU A 133 10.99 10.98 -1.13
CA LEU A 133 12.23 11.45 -0.50
C LEU A 133 13.38 10.43 -0.67
N LEU A 134 13.05 9.15 -0.80
CA LEU A 134 14.01 8.08 -1.12
C LEU A 134 14.29 7.94 -2.63
N GLY A 135 13.79 8.86 -3.46
CA GLY A 135 14.01 8.87 -4.91
C GLY A 135 13.15 7.88 -5.69
N ILE A 136 12.11 7.30 -5.09
CA ILE A 136 11.23 6.33 -5.71
C ILE A 136 9.96 7.03 -6.21
N ARG A 137 9.47 6.65 -7.39
CA ARG A 137 8.15 7.10 -7.85
C ARG A 137 7.09 6.72 -6.83
N SER A 138 6.26 7.67 -6.43
CA SER A 138 5.29 7.43 -5.37
C SER A 138 3.94 8.01 -5.72
N PHE A 139 2.89 7.29 -5.33
CA PHE A 139 1.51 7.62 -5.60
C PHE A 139 0.68 7.49 -4.32
N ALA A 140 -0.13 8.50 -4.01
CA ALA A 140 -1.13 8.46 -2.93
C ALA A 140 -2.53 8.49 -3.53
N SER A 141 -3.38 7.55 -3.11
CA SER A 141 -4.76 7.45 -3.58
C SER A 141 -5.74 7.61 -2.41
N SER A 142 -6.72 8.48 -2.61
CA SER A 142 -7.82 8.70 -1.66
C SER A 142 -9.14 8.67 -2.39
N MET A 143 -10.14 8.04 -1.80
CA MET A 143 -11.48 7.91 -2.35
C MET A 143 -12.48 8.56 -1.41
N ALA A 144 -13.26 9.50 -1.95
CA ALA A 144 -14.39 10.09 -1.28
C ALA A 144 -15.65 9.32 -1.63
N LEU A 145 -16.40 8.88 -0.63
CA LEU A 145 -17.70 8.25 -0.81
C LEU A 145 -18.81 9.15 -0.27
N PRO A 146 -20.02 9.11 -0.86
CA PRO A 146 -21.21 9.67 -0.22
C PRO A 146 -21.38 9.08 1.19
N VAL A 147 -21.96 9.87 2.11
CA VAL A 147 -22.11 9.47 3.52
C VAL A 147 -22.90 8.16 3.64
N GLU A 148 -23.93 7.98 2.81
CA GLU A 148 -24.76 6.77 2.76
C GLU A 148 -23.94 5.53 2.41
N SER A 149 -23.10 5.63 1.40
CA SER A 149 -22.22 4.54 0.95
C SER A 149 -21.13 4.22 1.98
N PHE A 150 -20.66 5.23 2.71
CA PHE A 150 -19.67 5.06 3.78
C PHE A 150 -20.22 4.20 4.93
N GLU A 151 -21.43 4.47 5.37
CA GLU A 151 -22.09 3.69 6.44
C GLU A 151 -22.39 2.25 6.01
N GLU A 152 -22.81 2.04 4.76
CA GLU A 152 -23.02 0.70 4.20
C GLU A 152 -21.74 -0.15 4.18
N ILE A 153 -20.64 0.43 3.70
CA ILE A 153 -19.33 -0.26 3.68
C ILE A 153 -18.85 -0.53 5.10
N ARG A 154 -18.95 0.44 6.00
CA ARG A 154 -18.57 0.26 7.41
C ARG A 154 -19.35 -0.85 8.09
N GLN A 155 -20.65 -0.96 7.83
CA GLN A 155 -21.50 -2.02 8.35
C GLN A 155 -21.17 -3.38 7.72
N SER A 156 -20.89 -3.45 6.42
CA SER A 156 -20.52 -4.68 5.72
C SER A 156 -19.19 -5.23 6.23
N VAL A 157 -18.19 -4.39 6.46
CA VAL A 157 -16.88 -4.77 7.04
C VAL A 157 -17.03 -5.19 8.51
N GLY A 158 -17.91 -4.52 9.28
CA GLY A 158 -18.24 -4.90 10.66
C GLY A 158 -18.89 -6.27 10.78
N ASN A 159 -19.75 -6.62 9.83
CA ASN A 159 -20.45 -7.92 9.82
C ASN A 159 -19.57 -9.11 9.42
N VAL A 160 -18.45 -8.90 8.75
CA VAL A 160 -17.48 -9.97 8.42
C VAL A 160 -16.70 -10.43 9.67
N LYS A 161 -16.51 -9.55 10.67
CA LYS A 161 -15.85 -9.90 11.95
C LYS A 161 -16.67 -10.82 12.86
N GLY A 162 -17.96 -11.06 12.57
CA GLY A 162 -18.85 -11.93 13.34
C GLY A 162 -19.03 -13.34 12.77
N ARG A 163 -18.23 -13.74 11.74
CA ARG A 163 -18.36 -15.05 11.07
C ARG A 163 -17.04 -15.84 11.00
N ILE A 164 -16.17 -15.67 12.00
CA ILE A 164 -15.02 -16.58 12.22
C ILE A 164 -15.12 -17.12 13.64
#